data_dcda97bc1010925bbdff6b9c28fe8748
#
_entry.id   dcda97bc1010925bbdff6b9c28fe8748
#
_cell.length_a   1.000
_cell.length_b   1.000
_cell.length_c   1.000
_cell.angle_alpha   90.00
_cell.angle_beta   90.00
_cell.angle_gamma   90.00
#
_symmetry.space_group_name_H-M   'P 1'
#
loop_
_entity.id
_entity.type
_entity.pdbx_description
1 polymer ?
#
loop_
_entity_poly.entity_id
_entity_poly.type
_entity_poly.pdbx_seq_one_letter_code
_entity_poly.pdbx_strand_id
1 'polypeptide(L)'
;ILMKPSTDKKGGENLVSRLGVERKVDLVIFNDDNILEKVQEYRDINKDIDCILVDEVQFLKSNQIDQLFELAVVLDIPVICYGLRTDFKMQGFEGSTRLLLLAHSIEEMKTICKCGRKAVLNGRKINNRFVFEGEQIAIDNVDDVEYESLC
;
A
#
# COMPACT_ATOMS: atom_id res chain seq x y z
N ILE A 1 -2.30 -9.66 12.02
CA ILE A 1 -1.92 -8.24 12.15
C ILE A 1 -2.33 -7.49 10.89
N LEU A 2 -2.90 -6.31 11.07
CA LEU A 2 -3.24 -5.38 10.00
C LEU A 2 -2.32 -4.16 10.07
N MET A 3 -1.59 -3.88 8.99
CA MET A 3 -0.60 -2.81 8.93
C MET A 3 -0.89 -1.84 7.80
N LYS A 4 -0.44 -0.58 7.97
CA LYS A 4 -0.37 0.39 6.88
C LYS A 4 0.80 1.35 7.07
N PRO A 5 1.37 1.92 5.96
CA PRO A 5 2.36 2.98 6.04
C PRO A 5 1.77 4.27 6.61
N SER A 6 2.56 5.01 7.38
CA SER A 6 2.18 6.34 7.92
C SER A 6 1.99 7.40 6.83
N THR A 7 2.52 7.17 5.65
CA THR A 7 2.33 8.01 4.45
C THR A 7 0.88 8.04 4.00
N ASP A 8 0.12 6.95 4.21
CA ASP A 8 -1.32 6.94 4.01
C ASP A 8 -2.04 7.63 5.17
N LYS A 9 -2.36 8.91 4.98
CA LYS A 9 -3.06 9.75 5.97
C LYS A 9 -4.58 9.54 5.98
N LYS A 10 -5.13 8.82 5.00
CA LYS A 10 -6.56 8.57 4.90
C LYS A 10 -7.04 7.72 6.08
N GLY A 11 -8.00 8.25 6.83
CA GLY A 11 -8.55 7.56 8.01
C GLY A 11 -7.66 7.54 9.25
N GLY A 12 -6.51 8.24 9.27
CA GLY A 12 -5.57 8.24 10.40
C GLY A 12 -5.03 6.84 10.69
N GLU A 13 -5.31 6.28 11.88
CA GLU A 13 -4.95 4.91 12.27
C GLU A 13 -5.98 3.86 11.80
N ASN A 14 -6.97 4.24 10.99
CA ASN A 14 -7.98 3.33 10.46
C ASN A 14 -7.76 3.05 8.98
N LEU A 15 -8.11 1.85 8.54
CA LEU A 15 -8.46 1.58 7.15
C LEU A 15 -9.90 2.02 6.93
N VAL A 16 -10.12 2.83 5.91
CA VAL A 16 -11.46 3.35 5.56
C VAL A 16 -11.83 2.90 4.16
N SER A 17 -12.82 2.05 4.05
CA SER A 17 -13.34 1.62 2.75
C SER A 17 -14.18 2.74 2.11
N ARG A 18 -14.34 2.69 0.77
CA ARG A 18 -15.25 3.60 0.05
C ARG A 18 -16.72 3.44 0.46
N LEU A 19 -17.08 2.33 1.08
CA LEU A 19 -18.43 2.05 1.59
C LEU A 19 -18.62 2.54 3.03
N GLY A 20 -17.64 3.24 3.61
CA GLY A 20 -17.72 3.79 4.96
C GLY A 20 -17.42 2.78 6.08
N VAL A 21 -16.99 1.56 5.75
CA VAL A 21 -16.51 0.61 6.77
C VAL A 21 -15.12 1.02 7.21
N GLU A 22 -14.92 1.12 8.52
CA GLU A 22 -13.66 1.46 9.14
C GLU A 22 -13.15 0.33 10.03
N ARG A 23 -11.84 0.14 10.02
CA ARG A 23 -11.16 -0.79 10.92
C ARG A 23 -9.84 -0.18 11.39
N LYS A 24 -9.63 -0.15 12.70
CA LYS A 24 -8.35 0.27 13.26
C LYS A 24 -7.25 -0.71 12.82
N VAL A 25 -6.11 -0.17 12.41
CA VAL A 25 -4.92 -0.98 12.12
C VAL A 25 -4.20 -1.34 13.42
N ASP A 26 -3.55 -2.49 13.43
CA ASP A 26 -2.77 -2.93 14.59
C ASP A 26 -1.43 -2.18 14.64
N LEU A 27 -0.80 -1.94 13.47
CA LEU A 27 0.48 -1.24 13.36
C LEU A 27 0.49 -0.21 12.24
N VAL A 28 0.88 1.01 12.56
CA VAL A 28 1.26 2.05 11.58
C VAL A 28 2.77 2.02 11.42
N ILE A 29 3.25 1.91 10.17
CA ILE A 29 4.67 1.77 9.84
C ILE A 29 5.22 3.10 9.33
N PHE A 30 6.19 3.65 10.04
CA PHE A 30 6.92 4.86 9.63
C PHE A 30 8.13 4.50 8.77
N ASN A 31 8.67 5.47 8.03
CA ASN A 31 9.77 5.26 7.09
C ASN A 31 11.04 4.65 7.71
N ASP A 32 11.30 4.96 8.98
CA ASP A 32 12.50 4.51 9.70
C ASP A 32 12.22 3.31 10.62
N ASP A 33 11.00 2.79 10.62
CA ASP A 33 10.63 1.65 11.45
C ASP A 33 11.27 0.35 10.94
N ASN A 34 11.67 -0.48 11.89
CA ASN A 34 12.00 -1.88 11.67
C ASN A 34 10.75 -2.74 11.88
N ILE A 35 10.23 -3.33 10.80
CA ILE A 35 9.00 -4.13 10.84
C ILE A 35 9.20 -5.40 11.67
N LEU A 36 10.38 -6.02 11.63
CA LEU A 36 10.67 -7.23 12.42
C LEU A 36 10.54 -6.95 13.92
N GLU A 37 11.14 -5.84 14.38
CA GLU A 37 11.06 -5.43 15.79
C GLU A 37 9.61 -5.13 16.20
N LYS A 38 8.86 -4.36 15.38
CA LYS A 38 7.45 -4.06 15.67
C LYS A 38 6.56 -5.29 15.73
N VAL A 39 6.79 -6.25 14.85
CA VAL A 39 6.04 -7.52 14.84
C VAL A 39 6.40 -8.34 16.08
N GLN A 40 7.67 -8.36 16.48
CA GLN A 40 8.10 -9.05 17.68
C GLN A 40 7.49 -8.42 18.94
N GLU A 41 7.52 -7.10 19.08
CA GLU A 41 6.88 -6.37 20.18
C GLU A 41 5.37 -6.65 20.25
N TYR A 42 4.69 -6.65 19.10
CA TYR A 42 3.27 -6.99 19.03
C TYR A 42 3.01 -8.43 19.50
N ARG A 43 3.85 -9.38 19.07
CA ARG A 43 3.76 -10.79 19.42
C ARG A 43 3.96 -11.03 20.92
N ASP A 44 4.90 -10.32 21.54
CA ASP A 44 5.18 -10.43 22.98
C ASP A 44 3.97 -10.04 23.85
N ILE A 45 3.12 -9.14 23.33
CA ILE A 45 1.91 -8.66 24.02
C ILE A 45 0.69 -9.53 23.68
N ASN A 46 0.48 -9.84 22.39
CA ASN A 46 -0.76 -10.39 21.85
C ASN A 46 -0.67 -11.89 21.50
N LYS A 47 0.51 -12.51 21.64
CA LYS A 47 0.79 -13.92 21.31
C LYS A 47 0.76 -14.25 19.82
N ASP A 48 0.01 -15.28 19.41
CA ASP A 48 0.13 -15.87 18.09
C ASP A 48 -0.32 -14.94 16.96
N ILE A 49 0.44 -14.96 15.85
CA ILE A 49 0.15 -14.21 14.63
C ILE A 49 -0.06 -15.22 13.50
N ASP A 50 -1.30 -15.34 13.04
CA ASP A 50 -1.66 -16.27 11.96
C ASP A 50 -1.37 -15.69 10.58
N CYS A 51 -1.44 -14.37 10.43
CA CYS A 51 -1.24 -13.68 9.15
C CYS A 51 -0.94 -12.20 9.35
N ILE A 52 -0.20 -11.61 8.41
CA ILE A 52 0.04 -10.17 8.31
C ILE A 52 -0.62 -9.66 7.02
N LEU A 53 -1.48 -8.66 7.16
CA LEU A 53 -2.08 -7.94 6.05
C LEU A 53 -1.49 -6.52 6.00
N VAL A 54 -0.96 -6.13 4.85
CA VAL A 54 -0.37 -4.79 4.64
C VAL A 54 -1.15 -4.08 3.55
N ASP A 55 -1.79 -2.96 3.89
CA ASP A 55 -2.45 -2.10 2.91
C ASP A 55 -1.51 -0.97 2.46
N GLU A 56 -1.75 -0.42 1.27
CA GLU A 56 -0.96 0.68 0.66
C GLU A 56 0.56 0.41 0.67
N VAL A 57 0.95 -0.86 0.47
CA VAL A 57 2.33 -1.37 0.55
C VAL A 57 3.33 -0.63 -0.34
N GLN A 58 2.86 0.05 -1.40
CA GLN A 58 3.70 0.84 -2.30
C GLN A 58 4.47 1.95 -1.59
N PHE A 59 3.97 2.44 -0.45
CA PHE A 59 4.61 3.50 0.32
C PHE A 59 5.68 3.00 1.31
N LEU A 60 5.87 1.68 1.44
CA LEU A 60 6.97 1.13 2.22
C LEU A 60 8.30 1.26 1.48
N LYS A 61 9.39 1.24 2.24
CA LYS A 61 10.76 1.22 1.73
C LYS A 61 11.18 -0.20 1.30
N SER A 62 12.18 -0.28 0.42
CA SER A 62 12.70 -1.58 -0.05
C SER A 62 13.16 -2.49 1.10
N ASN A 63 13.86 -1.94 2.09
CA ASN A 63 14.29 -2.70 3.26
C ASN A 63 13.12 -3.20 4.13
N GLN A 64 12.02 -2.46 4.19
CA GLN A 64 10.81 -2.87 4.90
C GLN A 64 10.09 -4.02 4.16
N ILE A 65 10.12 -4.01 2.83
CA ILE A 65 9.64 -5.15 2.03
C ILE A 65 10.51 -6.39 2.25
N ASP A 66 11.85 -6.23 2.34
CA ASP A 66 12.75 -7.34 2.67
C ASP A 66 12.42 -7.95 4.05
N GLN A 67 12.09 -7.11 5.04
CA GLN A 67 11.66 -7.56 6.37
C GLN A 67 10.32 -8.31 6.34
N LEU A 68 9.35 -7.86 5.52
CA LEU A 68 8.10 -8.60 5.31
C LEU A 68 8.36 -9.97 4.66
N PHE A 69 9.28 -10.04 3.73
CA PHE A 69 9.70 -11.30 3.12
C PHE A 69 10.37 -12.23 4.13
N GLU A 70 11.21 -11.70 5.02
CA GLU A 70 11.84 -12.45 6.10
C GLU A 70 10.81 -13.03 7.09
N LEU A 71 9.77 -12.25 7.46
CA LEU A 71 8.65 -12.75 8.27
C LEU A 71 7.96 -13.95 7.62
N ALA A 72 7.77 -13.90 6.30
CA ALA A 72 7.12 -14.98 5.56
C ALA A 72 7.99 -16.23 5.46
N VAL A 73 9.30 -16.08 5.21
CA VAL A 73 10.19 -17.20 4.89
C VAL A 73 10.84 -17.81 6.15
N VAL A 74 11.25 -16.97 7.10
CA VAL A 74 12.00 -17.41 8.29
C VAL A 74 11.06 -17.74 9.46
N LEU A 75 10.03 -16.90 9.65
CA LEU A 75 9.08 -17.08 10.75
C LEU A 75 7.81 -17.83 10.36
N ASP A 76 7.68 -18.22 9.08
CA ASP A 76 6.54 -18.95 8.53
C ASP A 76 5.18 -18.25 8.78
N ILE A 77 5.19 -16.90 8.78
CA ILE A 77 3.98 -16.09 8.95
C ILE A 77 3.50 -15.63 7.57
N PRO A 78 2.33 -16.07 7.09
CA PRO A 78 1.77 -15.59 5.82
C PRO A 78 1.66 -14.07 5.77
N VAL A 79 2.18 -13.44 4.70
CA VAL A 79 2.10 -12.00 4.47
C VAL A 79 1.35 -11.73 3.19
N ILE A 80 0.28 -10.93 3.26
CA ILE A 80 -0.52 -10.50 2.11
C ILE A 80 -0.43 -8.99 2.00
N CYS A 81 0.04 -8.51 0.85
CA CYS A 81 0.24 -7.10 0.57
C CYS A 81 -0.74 -6.60 -0.48
N TYR A 82 -1.39 -5.47 -0.20
CA TYR A 82 -2.24 -4.76 -1.14
C TYR A 82 -1.61 -3.43 -1.50
N GLY A 83 -1.68 -3.04 -2.78
CA GLY A 83 -1.11 -1.77 -3.19
C GLY A 83 -1.15 -1.52 -4.69
N LEU A 84 -0.68 -0.34 -5.07
CA LEU A 84 -0.58 0.10 -6.45
C LEU A 84 0.78 -0.25 -7.04
N ARG A 85 0.78 -0.79 -8.26
CA ARG A 85 2.01 -1.12 -8.99
C ARG A 85 2.79 0.12 -9.42
N THR A 86 2.08 1.10 -9.99
CA THR A 86 2.65 2.32 -10.57
C THR A 86 1.89 3.56 -10.14
N ASP A 87 2.57 4.69 -10.17
CA ASP A 87 1.98 6.01 -10.01
C ASP A 87 1.26 6.48 -11.31
N PHE A 88 0.77 7.72 -11.28
CA PHE A 88 0.09 8.36 -12.42
C PHE A 88 1.02 8.68 -13.60
N LYS A 89 2.35 8.62 -13.42
CA LYS A 89 3.39 8.75 -14.45
C LYS A 89 3.82 7.41 -15.04
N MET A 90 3.17 6.30 -14.63
CA MET A 90 3.54 4.92 -14.97
C MET A 90 4.92 4.50 -14.42
N GLN A 91 5.42 5.20 -13.39
CA GLN A 91 6.65 4.84 -12.70
C GLN A 91 6.33 3.93 -11.50
N GLY A 92 7.17 2.92 -11.27
CA GLY A 92 7.01 2.03 -10.12
C GLY A 92 7.25 2.77 -8.81
N PHE A 93 6.44 2.45 -7.80
CA PHE A 93 6.75 2.83 -6.43
C PHE A 93 7.89 1.96 -5.90
N GLU A 94 8.67 2.49 -4.95
CA GLU A 94 9.80 1.78 -4.34
C GLU A 94 9.36 0.44 -3.74
N GLY A 95 8.37 0.48 -2.84
CA GLY A 95 7.85 -0.72 -2.18
C GLY A 95 7.27 -1.72 -3.17
N SER A 96 6.44 -1.29 -4.13
CA SER A 96 5.85 -2.19 -5.12
C SER A 96 6.89 -2.81 -6.04
N THR A 97 7.90 -2.06 -6.46
CA THR A 97 8.97 -2.58 -7.30
C THR A 97 9.74 -3.68 -6.57
N ARG A 98 10.09 -3.46 -5.30
CA ARG A 98 10.77 -4.47 -4.50
C ARG A 98 9.88 -5.69 -4.23
N LEU A 99 8.61 -5.46 -3.91
CA LEU A 99 7.64 -6.53 -3.63
C LEU A 99 7.44 -7.46 -4.83
N LEU A 100 7.31 -6.91 -6.04
CA LEU A 100 7.15 -7.70 -7.27
C LEU A 100 8.33 -8.63 -7.55
N LEU A 101 9.54 -8.29 -7.06
CA LEU A 101 10.73 -9.15 -7.19
C LEU A 101 10.76 -10.31 -6.18
N LEU A 102 10.10 -10.17 -5.03
CA LEU A 102 10.16 -11.13 -3.93
C LEU A 102 8.89 -11.95 -3.76
N ALA A 103 7.74 -11.48 -4.25
CA ALA A 103 6.45 -12.12 -4.03
C ALA A 103 6.41 -13.54 -4.58
N HIS A 104 5.99 -14.51 -3.76
CA HIS A 104 5.77 -15.89 -4.17
C HIS A 104 4.56 -16.05 -5.11
N SER A 105 3.56 -15.17 -4.96
CA SER A 105 2.37 -15.15 -5.79
C SER A 105 1.92 -13.70 -6.00
N ILE A 106 1.48 -13.40 -7.20
CA ILE A 106 1.00 -12.07 -7.59
C ILE A 106 -0.38 -12.22 -8.20
N GLU A 107 -1.35 -11.51 -7.64
CA GLU A 107 -2.71 -11.47 -8.16
C GLU A 107 -3.10 -10.04 -8.53
N GLU A 108 -3.62 -9.86 -9.74
CA GLU A 108 -4.09 -8.56 -10.21
C GLU A 108 -5.57 -8.37 -9.91
N MET A 109 -5.88 -7.39 -9.07
CA MET A 109 -7.26 -6.97 -8.83
C MET A 109 -7.75 -6.12 -10.02
N LYS A 110 -8.68 -6.68 -10.79
CA LYS A 110 -9.18 -6.05 -12.01
C LYS A 110 -10.04 -4.84 -11.70
N THR A 111 -9.69 -3.70 -12.30
CA THR A 111 -10.49 -2.47 -12.28
C THR A 111 -10.93 -2.12 -13.70
N ILE A 112 -12.06 -1.47 -13.86
CA ILE A 112 -12.62 -1.11 -15.16
C ILE A 112 -12.52 0.41 -15.36
N CYS A 113 -11.98 0.80 -16.50
CA CYS A 113 -12.00 2.19 -17.00
C CYS A 113 -13.44 2.60 -17.37
N LYS A 114 -13.76 3.88 -17.32
CA LYS A 114 -15.07 4.42 -17.73
C LYS A 114 -15.49 4.02 -19.16
N CYS A 115 -14.54 3.72 -20.03
CA CYS A 115 -14.80 3.24 -21.39
C CYS A 115 -15.17 1.74 -21.47
N GLY A 116 -15.23 1.02 -20.35
CA GLY A 116 -15.57 -0.42 -20.26
C GLY A 116 -14.38 -1.37 -20.44
N ARG A 117 -13.18 -0.88 -20.75
CA ARG A 117 -11.97 -1.72 -20.85
C ARG A 117 -11.32 -1.91 -19.49
N LYS A 118 -10.45 -2.90 -19.39
CA LYS A 118 -9.59 -3.10 -18.23
C LYS A 118 -8.75 -1.85 -17.98
N ALA A 119 -8.82 -1.31 -16.77
CA ALA A 119 -7.92 -0.23 -16.36
C ALA A 119 -6.56 -0.80 -15.97
N VAL A 120 -5.51 -0.10 -16.35
CA VAL A 120 -4.11 -0.47 -16.07
C VAL A 120 -3.32 0.67 -15.42
N LEU A 121 -3.90 1.86 -15.38
CA LEU A 121 -3.28 3.10 -14.91
C LEU A 121 -4.17 3.83 -13.92
N ASN A 122 -3.54 4.60 -13.03
CA ASN A 122 -4.19 5.61 -12.20
C ASN A 122 -3.86 7.00 -12.73
N GLY A 123 -4.80 7.62 -13.46
CA GLY A 123 -4.63 9.00 -13.91
C GLY A 123 -4.91 9.98 -12.79
N ARG A 124 -4.00 10.93 -12.56
CA ARG A 124 -4.20 12.07 -11.64
C ARG A 124 -4.88 13.21 -12.38
N LYS A 125 -5.91 13.78 -11.76
CA LYS A 125 -6.57 15.00 -12.22
C LYS A 125 -6.37 16.11 -11.21
N ILE A 126 -6.11 17.31 -11.71
CA ILE A 126 -6.14 18.56 -10.95
C ILE A 126 -7.10 19.50 -11.69
N ASN A 127 -8.09 20.06 -11.01
CA ASN A 127 -9.13 20.89 -11.63
C ASN A 127 -9.76 20.21 -12.87
N ASN A 128 -10.11 18.93 -12.75
CA ASN A 128 -10.73 18.09 -13.78
C ASN A 128 -9.88 17.90 -15.07
N ARG A 129 -8.58 18.16 -15.01
CA ARG A 129 -7.63 17.92 -16.12
C ARG A 129 -6.59 16.90 -15.73
N PHE A 130 -6.30 15.95 -16.64
CA PHE A 130 -5.22 14.98 -16.40
C PHE A 130 -3.86 15.67 -16.39
N VAL A 131 -3.04 15.31 -15.40
CA VAL A 131 -1.66 15.77 -15.27
C VAL A 131 -0.72 14.57 -15.24
N PHE A 132 0.45 14.74 -15.86
CA PHE A 132 1.47 13.70 -16.01
C PHE A 132 2.82 14.13 -15.41
N GLU A 133 2.85 15.28 -14.75
CA GLU A 133 4.02 15.85 -14.08
C GLU A 133 3.71 16.11 -12.60
N GLY A 134 4.75 16.21 -11.78
CA GLY A 134 4.65 16.48 -10.34
C GLY A 134 5.18 15.35 -9.47
N GLU A 135 5.11 15.56 -8.15
CA GLU A 135 5.56 14.59 -7.16
C GLU A 135 4.75 13.29 -7.21
N GLN A 136 5.40 12.16 -6.96
CA GLN A 136 4.78 10.82 -6.97
C GLN A 136 3.63 10.74 -5.95
N ILE A 137 3.84 11.30 -4.75
CA ILE A 137 2.85 11.39 -3.69
C ILE A 137 2.38 12.83 -3.63
N ALA A 138 1.09 13.08 -3.87
CA ALA A 138 0.50 14.38 -3.60
C ALA A 138 0.22 14.48 -2.09
N ILE A 139 0.80 15.50 -1.45
CA ILE A 139 0.42 15.87 -0.09
C ILE A 139 -0.98 16.52 -0.18
N ASP A 140 -1.92 16.05 0.63
CA ASP A 140 -3.37 16.36 0.61
C ASP A 140 -3.73 17.83 0.93
N ASN A 141 -3.04 18.81 0.36
CA ASN A 141 -3.32 20.22 0.55
C ASN A 141 -3.45 21.01 -0.77
N VAL A 142 -3.56 20.32 -1.89
CA VAL A 142 -3.86 20.96 -3.16
C VAL A 142 -5.32 20.66 -3.50
N ASP A 143 -6.11 21.69 -3.57
CA ASP A 143 -7.52 21.64 -3.91
C ASP A 143 -7.75 20.80 -5.18
N ASP A 144 -8.75 19.90 -5.15
CA ASP A 144 -9.26 19.12 -6.29
C ASP A 144 -8.29 18.12 -6.94
N VAL A 145 -7.50 17.36 -6.15
CA VAL A 145 -6.79 16.19 -6.68
C VAL A 145 -7.69 14.97 -6.68
N GLU A 146 -7.98 14.46 -7.87
CA GLU A 146 -8.73 13.23 -8.07
C GLU A 146 -7.90 12.17 -8.79
N TYR A 147 -8.18 10.90 -8.53
CA TYR A 147 -7.59 9.78 -9.24
C TYR A 147 -8.67 9.00 -9.99
N GLU A 148 -8.40 8.69 -11.25
CA GLU A 148 -9.29 7.93 -12.11
C GLU A 148 -8.58 6.73 -12.74
N SER A 149 -9.26 5.58 -12.72
CA SER A 149 -8.75 4.35 -13.33
C SER A 149 -8.84 4.43 -14.85
N LEU A 150 -7.72 4.29 -15.56
CA LEU A 150 -7.60 4.44 -17.03
C LEU A 150 -7.08 3.15 -17.69
N CYS A 151 -7.51 2.91 -18.93
CA CYS A 151 -6.98 1.86 -19.82
C CYS A 151 -5.74 2.31 -20.59
#